data_c0bbd608afadb34c44228d5c843c0bad
#
_entry.id   c0bbd608afadb34c44228d5c843c0bad
#
_cell.length_a   1.000
_cell.length_b   1.000
_cell.length_c   1.000
_cell.angle_alpha   90.00
_cell.angle_beta   90.00
_cell.angle_gamma   90.00
#
_symmetry.space_group_name_H-M   'P 1'
#
loop_
_entity.id
_entity.type
_entity.pdbx_description
1 polymer ?
#
loop_
_entity_poly.entity_id
_entity_poly.type
_entity_poly.pdbx_seq_one_letter_code
_entity_poly.pdbx_strand_id
1 'polypeptide(L)'
;MKIRTLNKVILVVAAIFVLQGFSYGQQSGFRPTVWLNGGVGSCVVDAYDNGATPMSLVGFGTSLPLSVAVEWGRYRWHRESRYAFALLAWPYEGYVIGMNEGSGFLYRVCDSKDNRFHLWLGGSLHGEGSMKIVPLLKTCAVSSSVFGDISAEGMIRYDFAFARDGSRNLLTAYAKLRLPLVGVVNYPGFSYMDNFTSDINLVNTLLSTYETRGIFFPGASTDIGLRFNLPNGNKIGLSYRWDYLTTRNRGYYRFDNAFHSVVVDFFFKLNRSVR
;
A
#
# COMPACT_ATOMS: atom_id res chain seq x y z
N MET A 1 -3.54 25.31 13.50
CA MET A 1 -4.82 24.85 12.86
C MET A 1 -5.21 23.52 13.48
N LYS A 2 -6.38 23.40 14.11
CA LYS A 2 -6.75 22.22 14.92
C LYS A 2 -6.88 20.97 14.01
N ILE A 3 -6.19 19.89 14.30
CA ILE A 3 -6.18 18.60 13.58
C ILE A 3 -7.60 18.08 13.25
N ARG A 4 -8.58 18.35 14.12
CA ARG A 4 -9.99 18.02 13.86
C ARG A 4 -10.60 18.70 12.62
N THR A 5 -10.11 19.88 12.24
CA THR A 5 -10.60 20.61 11.06
C THR A 5 -9.99 20.03 9.78
N LEU A 6 -8.71 19.63 9.82
CA LEU A 6 -8.02 19.02 8.69
C LEU A 6 -8.66 17.66 8.30
N ASN A 7 -8.97 16.81 9.28
CA ASN A 7 -9.62 15.52 9.00
C ASN A 7 -11.04 15.69 8.42
N LYS A 8 -11.78 16.71 8.85
CA LYS A 8 -13.08 17.02 8.25
C LYS A 8 -12.96 17.52 6.81
N VAL A 9 -11.96 18.35 6.51
CA VAL A 9 -11.70 18.83 5.15
C VAL A 9 -11.29 17.68 4.23
N ILE A 10 -10.41 16.79 4.67
CA ILE A 10 -10.00 15.61 3.90
C ILE A 10 -11.19 14.67 3.62
N LEU A 11 -12.04 14.43 4.61
CA LEU A 11 -13.26 13.63 4.46
C LEU A 11 -14.26 14.25 3.48
N VAL A 12 -14.46 15.57 3.55
CA VAL A 12 -15.35 16.30 2.65
C VAL A 12 -14.80 16.31 1.23
N VAL A 13 -13.51 16.54 1.05
CA VAL A 13 -12.85 16.48 -0.27
C VAL A 13 -12.94 15.07 -0.87
N ALA A 14 -12.67 14.02 -0.08
CA ALA A 14 -12.82 12.64 -0.53
C ALA A 14 -14.27 12.30 -0.89
N ALA A 15 -15.25 12.76 -0.11
CA ALA A 15 -16.68 12.58 -0.40
C ALA A 15 -17.11 13.32 -1.67
N ILE A 16 -16.60 14.53 -1.92
CA ILE A 16 -16.86 15.30 -3.14
C ILE A 16 -16.29 14.59 -4.37
N PHE A 17 -15.06 14.05 -4.31
CA PHE A 17 -14.47 13.27 -5.41
C PHE A 17 -15.25 11.98 -5.71
N VAL A 18 -15.70 11.29 -4.67
CA VAL A 18 -16.55 10.09 -4.82
C VAL A 18 -17.89 10.46 -5.43
N LEU A 19 -18.55 11.52 -4.94
CA LEU A 19 -19.86 11.97 -5.44
C LEU A 19 -19.79 12.55 -6.86
N GLN A 20 -18.74 13.28 -7.23
CA GLN A 20 -18.53 13.74 -8.59
C GLN A 20 -18.32 12.59 -9.57
N GLY A 21 -17.56 11.55 -9.18
CA GLY A 21 -17.39 10.34 -9.98
C GLY A 21 -18.74 9.65 -10.27
N PHE A 22 -19.66 9.63 -9.30
CA PHE A 22 -21.01 9.09 -9.48
C PHE A 22 -21.92 9.95 -10.37
N SER A 23 -21.82 11.28 -10.29
CA SER A 23 -22.67 12.20 -11.07
C SER A 23 -22.37 12.17 -12.56
N TYR A 24 -21.10 12.06 -12.97
CA TYR A 24 -20.72 11.92 -14.37
C TYR A 24 -21.16 10.58 -15.00
N GLY A 25 -21.35 9.54 -14.20
CA GLY A 25 -21.76 8.21 -14.68
C GLY A 25 -23.23 8.12 -15.13
N GLN A 26 -24.10 9.02 -14.72
CA GLN A 26 -25.54 8.95 -15.05
C GLN A 26 -25.89 9.46 -16.45
N GLN A 27 -25.06 10.31 -17.05
CA GLN A 27 -25.40 10.96 -18.34
C GLN A 27 -25.07 10.15 -19.60
N SER A 28 -24.32 9.03 -19.53
CA SER A 28 -23.75 8.41 -20.74
C SER A 28 -23.99 6.90 -20.90
N GLY A 29 -24.95 6.30 -20.25
CA GLY A 29 -25.13 4.82 -20.31
C GLY A 29 -23.92 4.04 -19.74
N PHE A 30 -23.08 4.71 -19.04
CA PHE A 30 -21.78 4.31 -18.52
C PHE A 30 -21.94 3.45 -17.26
N ARG A 31 -21.49 2.20 -17.29
CA ARG A 31 -21.57 1.27 -16.16
C ARG A 31 -20.16 0.98 -15.62
N PRO A 32 -19.70 1.68 -14.57
CA PRO A 32 -18.43 1.38 -13.95
C PRO A 32 -18.45 -0.02 -13.33
N THR A 33 -17.34 -0.76 -13.43
CA THR A 33 -17.17 -2.01 -12.71
C THR A 33 -16.49 -1.73 -11.38
N VAL A 34 -17.16 -2.07 -10.28
CA VAL A 34 -16.64 -1.87 -8.92
C VAL A 34 -16.18 -3.21 -8.36
N TRP A 35 -14.95 -3.23 -7.90
CA TRP A 35 -14.32 -4.37 -7.25
C TRP A 35 -14.02 -4.04 -5.79
N LEU A 36 -14.43 -4.91 -4.89
CA LEU A 36 -13.96 -4.95 -3.51
C LEU A 36 -13.02 -6.14 -3.38
N ASN A 37 -11.84 -5.90 -2.82
CA ASN A 37 -10.86 -6.94 -2.56
C ASN A 37 -10.52 -7.00 -1.08
N GLY A 38 -10.39 -8.19 -0.54
CA GLY A 38 -9.83 -8.47 0.77
C GLY A 38 -8.99 -9.74 0.69
N GLY A 39 -7.91 -9.78 1.45
CA GLY A 39 -7.00 -10.92 1.44
C GLY A 39 -6.35 -11.16 2.79
N VAL A 40 -5.67 -12.27 2.87
CA VAL A 40 -4.81 -12.65 4.00
C VAL A 40 -3.57 -13.34 3.46
N GLY A 41 -2.44 -13.07 4.08
CA GLY A 41 -1.17 -13.66 3.67
C GLY A 41 -0.14 -13.72 4.76
N SER A 42 0.94 -14.42 4.48
CA SER A 42 2.14 -14.40 5.31
C SER A 42 3.07 -13.28 4.85
N CYS A 43 3.76 -12.64 5.78
CA CYS A 43 4.78 -11.65 5.44
C CYS A 43 6.12 -11.94 6.12
N VAL A 44 7.19 -11.50 5.46
CA VAL A 44 8.54 -11.39 6.00
C VAL A 44 8.89 -9.90 6.01
N VAL A 45 9.43 -9.45 7.11
CA VAL A 45 9.87 -8.06 7.29
C VAL A 45 11.37 -8.07 7.47
N ASP A 46 12.09 -7.24 6.73
CA ASP A 46 13.48 -6.87 6.96
C ASP A 46 13.52 -5.37 7.24
N ALA A 47 13.93 -5.00 8.42
CA ALA A 47 13.90 -3.63 8.89
C ALA A 47 15.27 -3.25 9.46
N TYR A 48 15.86 -2.20 8.90
CA TYR A 48 17.09 -1.61 9.36
C TYR A 48 16.85 -0.17 9.84
N ASP A 49 17.36 0.14 11.03
CA ASP A 49 17.24 1.47 11.62
C ASP A 49 18.49 1.72 12.47
N ASN A 50 19.48 2.42 11.90
CA ASN A 50 20.74 2.65 12.57
C ASN A 50 20.66 3.60 13.78
N GLY A 51 19.52 4.27 13.98
CA GLY A 51 19.24 5.04 15.19
C GLY A 51 18.85 4.17 16.37
N ALA A 52 18.26 3.00 16.10
CA ALA A 52 17.89 2.04 17.13
C ALA A 52 18.96 0.95 17.32
N THR A 53 19.46 0.39 16.20
CA THR A 53 20.50 -0.65 16.19
C THR A 53 21.21 -0.68 14.84
N PRO A 54 22.53 -0.95 14.79
CA PRO A 54 23.25 -1.13 13.53
C PRO A 54 22.98 -2.48 12.85
N MET A 55 21.98 -3.22 13.29
CA MET A 55 21.64 -4.54 12.78
C MET A 55 20.29 -4.53 12.08
N SER A 56 20.14 -5.31 11.01
CA SER A 56 18.84 -5.60 10.41
C SER A 56 18.01 -6.49 11.32
N LEU A 57 16.74 -6.13 11.49
CA LEU A 57 15.75 -6.88 12.26
C LEU A 57 14.88 -7.67 11.27
N VAL A 58 14.90 -8.99 11.40
CA VAL A 58 14.10 -9.87 10.54
C VAL A 58 12.93 -10.43 11.33
N GLY A 59 11.74 -10.42 10.72
CA GLY A 59 10.52 -10.92 11.33
C GLY A 59 9.60 -11.63 10.35
N PHE A 60 8.67 -12.41 10.93
CA PHE A 60 7.65 -13.16 10.20
C PHE A 60 6.27 -12.83 10.75
N GLY A 61 5.28 -12.77 9.89
CA GLY A 61 3.96 -12.41 10.34
C GLY A 61 2.86 -12.53 9.30
N THR A 62 1.82 -11.74 9.50
CA THR A 62 0.61 -11.74 8.69
C THR A 62 0.43 -10.40 7.98
N SER A 63 -0.06 -10.44 6.74
CA SER A 63 -0.45 -9.28 5.94
C SER A 63 -1.94 -9.35 5.61
N LEU A 64 -2.65 -8.25 5.80
CA LEU A 64 -4.07 -8.09 5.56
C LEU A 64 -4.31 -6.95 4.55
N PRO A 65 -4.33 -7.23 3.25
CA PRO A 65 -4.67 -6.25 2.23
C PRO A 65 -6.18 -6.08 2.09
N LEU A 66 -6.59 -4.84 1.90
CA LEU A 66 -7.95 -4.45 1.52
C LEU A 66 -7.85 -3.48 0.36
N SER A 67 -8.73 -3.58 -0.63
CA SER A 67 -8.77 -2.57 -1.69
C SER A 67 -10.15 -2.43 -2.32
N VAL A 68 -10.39 -1.24 -2.86
CA VAL A 68 -11.52 -0.94 -3.73
C VAL A 68 -10.96 -0.46 -5.06
N ALA A 69 -11.50 -0.95 -6.16
CA ALA A 69 -11.17 -0.45 -7.49
C ALA A 69 -12.44 -0.20 -8.30
N VAL A 70 -12.43 0.90 -9.05
CA VAL A 70 -13.49 1.28 -9.98
C VAL A 70 -12.89 1.39 -11.36
N GLU A 71 -13.40 0.59 -12.30
CA GLU A 71 -12.95 0.58 -13.70
C GLU A 71 -14.06 1.11 -14.61
N TRP A 72 -13.72 2.07 -15.50
CA TRP A 72 -14.63 2.61 -16.48
C TRP A 72 -13.92 3.00 -17.78
N GLY A 73 -14.36 2.47 -18.88
CA GLY A 73 -13.72 2.69 -20.17
C GLY A 73 -12.23 2.34 -20.14
N ARG A 74 -11.38 3.36 -20.26
CA ARG A 74 -9.92 3.23 -20.17
C ARG A 74 -9.36 3.65 -18.82
N TYR A 75 -10.18 4.02 -17.86
CA TYR A 75 -9.76 4.57 -16.57
C TYR A 75 -9.95 3.55 -15.47
N ARG A 76 -9.07 3.61 -14.47
CA ARG A 76 -9.14 2.83 -13.25
C ARG A 76 -8.73 3.71 -12.07
N TRP A 77 -9.63 3.90 -11.15
CA TRP A 77 -9.31 4.41 -9.82
C TRP A 77 -9.20 3.23 -8.86
N HIS A 78 -8.27 3.32 -7.90
CA HIS A 78 -8.18 2.34 -6.83
C HIS A 78 -7.75 3.00 -5.52
N ARG A 79 -8.18 2.39 -4.44
CA ARG A 79 -7.70 2.65 -3.09
C ARG A 79 -7.28 1.34 -2.47
N GLU A 80 -6.12 1.32 -1.84
CA GLU A 80 -5.51 0.14 -1.23
C GLU A 80 -5.10 0.47 0.19
N SER A 81 -5.38 -0.47 1.11
CA SER A 81 -4.93 -0.46 2.49
C SER A 81 -4.25 -1.79 2.77
N ARG A 82 -3.10 -1.77 3.40
CA ARG A 82 -2.39 -2.98 3.84
C ARG A 82 -1.98 -2.81 5.28
N TYR A 83 -2.27 -3.81 6.06
CA TYR A 83 -1.86 -3.90 7.44
C TYR A 83 -0.95 -5.12 7.58
N ALA A 84 0.20 -4.96 8.19
CA ALA A 84 1.15 -6.03 8.46
C ALA A 84 1.46 -6.07 9.96
N PHE A 85 1.49 -7.27 10.49
CA PHE A 85 1.94 -7.53 11.85
C PHE A 85 2.97 -8.66 11.80
N ALA A 86 4.18 -8.41 12.29
CA ALA A 86 5.25 -9.40 12.31
C ALA A 86 5.92 -9.49 13.69
N LEU A 87 6.30 -10.71 14.05
CA LEU A 87 7.15 -11.00 15.18
C LEU A 87 8.60 -10.95 14.71
N LEU A 88 9.42 -10.11 15.32
CA LEU A 88 10.86 -10.09 15.09
C LEU A 88 11.48 -11.29 15.77
N ALA A 89 12.34 -12.00 15.05
CA ALA A 89 12.99 -13.23 15.53
C ALA A 89 14.52 -13.10 15.58
N TRP A 90 15.10 -12.16 14.84
CA TRP A 90 16.55 -12.01 14.73
C TRP A 90 16.96 -10.56 14.46
N PRO A 91 18.05 -10.03 15.06
CA PRO A 91 18.82 -10.61 16.19
C PRO A 91 18.12 -10.42 17.54
N TYR A 92 17.04 -9.64 17.57
CA TYR A 92 16.28 -9.32 18.79
C TYR A 92 14.82 -9.67 18.61
N GLU A 93 14.22 -10.20 19.66
CA GLU A 93 12.78 -10.43 19.74
C GLU A 93 12.01 -9.10 19.86
N GLY A 94 10.89 -9.01 19.17
CA GLY A 94 10.05 -7.83 19.18
C GLY A 94 8.89 -7.91 18.22
N TYR A 95 8.32 -6.76 17.90
CA TYR A 95 7.14 -6.66 17.03
C TYR A 95 7.34 -5.56 16.00
N VAL A 96 6.80 -5.78 14.80
CA VAL A 96 6.63 -4.73 13.78
C VAL A 96 5.17 -4.66 13.39
N ILE A 97 4.63 -3.45 13.39
CA ILE A 97 3.31 -3.14 12.87
C ILE A 97 3.53 -2.19 11.69
N GLY A 98 3.03 -2.58 10.53
CA GLY A 98 3.09 -1.78 9.30
C GLY A 98 1.69 -1.46 8.80
N MET A 99 1.50 -0.25 8.29
CA MET A 99 0.30 0.19 7.61
C MET A 99 0.71 0.93 6.35
N ASN A 100 0.10 0.58 5.23
CA ASN A 100 0.28 1.26 3.95
C ASN A 100 -1.11 1.59 3.39
N GLU A 101 -1.35 2.85 3.11
CA GLU A 101 -2.59 3.38 2.54
C GLU A 101 -2.28 4.11 1.26
N GLY A 102 -3.06 3.87 0.20
CA GLY A 102 -2.85 4.55 -1.06
C GLY A 102 -4.09 4.72 -1.89
N SER A 103 -4.07 5.73 -2.76
CA SER A 103 -5.10 5.95 -3.75
C SER A 103 -4.45 6.37 -5.06
N GLY A 104 -4.81 5.70 -6.16
CA GLY A 104 -4.21 5.92 -7.46
C GLY A 104 -5.24 6.01 -8.57
N PHE A 105 -4.79 6.61 -9.66
CA PHE A 105 -5.54 6.76 -10.88
C PHE A 105 -4.68 6.29 -12.06
N LEU A 106 -5.21 5.35 -12.84
CA LEU A 106 -4.52 4.74 -13.96
C LEU A 106 -5.33 4.94 -15.25
N TYR A 107 -4.62 5.19 -16.34
CA TYR A 107 -5.16 5.23 -17.69
C TYR A 107 -4.62 4.06 -18.50
N ARG A 108 -5.49 3.36 -19.21
CA ARG A 108 -5.14 2.24 -20.08
C ARG A 108 -4.58 2.76 -21.40
N VAL A 109 -3.26 2.67 -21.55
CA VAL A 109 -2.52 3.24 -22.69
C VAL A 109 -2.43 2.31 -23.88
N CYS A 110 -2.44 0.98 -23.63
CA CYS A 110 -2.26 -0.01 -24.67
C CYS A 110 -3.14 -1.25 -24.41
N ASP A 111 -3.72 -1.75 -25.50
CA ASP A 111 -4.42 -3.04 -25.56
C ASP A 111 -3.85 -3.86 -26.73
N SER A 112 -3.72 -5.18 -26.59
CA SER A 112 -3.43 -6.05 -27.72
C SER A 112 -4.66 -6.19 -28.64
N LYS A 113 -4.41 -6.56 -29.90
CA LYS A 113 -5.48 -6.75 -30.89
C LYS A 113 -6.53 -7.79 -30.47
N ASP A 114 -6.11 -8.80 -29.73
CA ASP A 114 -6.97 -9.87 -29.19
C ASP A 114 -7.57 -9.50 -27.82
N ASN A 115 -7.35 -8.26 -27.35
CA ASN A 115 -7.84 -7.72 -26.08
C ASN A 115 -7.47 -8.57 -24.85
N ARG A 116 -6.34 -9.28 -24.90
CA ARG A 116 -5.82 -10.09 -23.79
C ARG A 116 -4.77 -9.39 -22.97
N PHE A 117 -3.96 -8.54 -23.60
CA PHE A 117 -2.92 -7.77 -22.94
C PHE A 117 -3.40 -6.34 -22.74
N HIS A 118 -3.19 -5.83 -21.55
CA HIS A 118 -3.55 -4.46 -21.19
C HIS A 118 -2.42 -3.83 -20.38
N LEU A 119 -2.08 -2.59 -20.73
CA LEU A 119 -1.11 -1.78 -20.00
C LEU A 119 -1.79 -0.50 -19.49
N TRP A 120 -1.66 -0.24 -18.20
CA TRP A 120 -2.07 1.00 -17.56
C TRP A 120 -0.88 1.75 -17.03
N LEU A 121 -0.92 3.08 -17.14
CA LEU A 121 0.03 4.00 -16.53
C LEU A 121 -0.73 5.11 -15.81
N GLY A 122 -0.13 5.65 -14.75
CA GLY A 122 -0.73 6.72 -13.97
C GLY A 122 0.08 7.11 -12.76
N GLY A 123 -0.61 7.60 -11.74
CA GLY A 123 0.00 8.04 -10.51
C GLY A 123 -0.86 7.76 -9.30
N SER A 124 -0.23 7.83 -8.14
CA SER A 124 -0.88 7.57 -6.86
C SER A 124 -0.28 8.41 -5.74
N LEU A 125 -1.08 8.57 -4.69
CA LEU A 125 -0.68 9.14 -3.41
C LEU A 125 -0.67 8.01 -2.39
N HIS A 126 0.40 7.88 -1.65
CA HIS A 126 0.54 6.88 -0.60
C HIS A 126 0.96 7.48 0.72
N GLY A 127 0.55 6.82 1.79
CA GLY A 127 1.03 7.03 3.14
C GLY A 127 1.41 5.68 3.75
N GLU A 128 2.57 5.61 4.35
CA GLU A 128 3.07 4.42 5.04
C GLU A 128 3.41 4.78 6.47
N GLY A 129 2.99 3.95 7.41
CA GLY A 129 3.36 4.02 8.82
C GLY A 129 3.96 2.70 9.26
N SER A 130 5.04 2.74 10.02
CA SER A 130 5.57 1.56 10.67
C SER A 130 5.97 1.87 12.11
N MET A 131 5.74 0.89 12.99
CA MET A 131 6.15 0.93 14.38
C MET A 131 6.88 -0.37 14.71
N LYS A 132 8.05 -0.23 15.32
CA LYS A 132 8.87 -1.34 15.81
C LYS A 132 8.94 -1.26 17.31
N ILE A 133 8.79 -2.39 17.97
CA ILE A 133 8.88 -2.52 19.43
C ILE A 133 9.87 -3.65 19.72
N VAL A 134 11.04 -3.30 20.25
CA VAL A 134 12.13 -4.23 20.57
C VAL A 134 12.58 -4.01 22.01
N PRO A 135 11.99 -4.69 22.99
CA PRO A 135 12.18 -4.41 24.41
C PRO A 135 13.65 -4.46 24.88
N LEU A 136 14.45 -5.33 24.28
CA LEU A 136 15.88 -5.47 24.63
C LEU A 136 16.74 -4.24 24.30
N LEU A 137 16.28 -3.36 23.40
CA LEU A 137 16.99 -2.14 23.04
C LEU A 137 16.80 -0.99 24.07
N LYS A 138 16.14 -1.26 25.19
CA LYS A 138 15.91 -0.33 26.34
C LYS A 138 15.45 1.07 25.87
N THR A 139 16.36 2.04 25.81
CA THR A 139 16.10 3.44 25.41
C THR A 139 15.62 3.59 23.97
N CYS A 140 15.93 2.63 23.10
CA CYS A 140 15.49 2.58 21.69
C CYS A 140 14.43 1.50 21.46
N ALA A 141 13.71 1.07 22.50
CA ALA A 141 12.76 -0.05 22.43
C ALA A 141 11.59 0.20 21.47
N VAL A 142 11.21 1.46 21.26
CA VAL A 142 10.11 1.82 20.34
C VAL A 142 10.63 2.81 19.31
N SER A 143 10.47 2.47 18.03
CA SER A 143 10.69 3.41 16.93
C SER A 143 9.50 3.39 16.00
N SER A 144 9.13 4.54 15.44
CA SER A 144 8.07 4.64 14.46
C SER A 144 8.49 5.57 13.32
N SER A 145 7.95 5.33 12.15
CA SER A 145 8.15 6.20 11.00
C SER A 145 6.84 6.40 10.26
N VAL A 146 6.65 7.58 9.72
CA VAL A 146 5.52 7.91 8.85
C VAL A 146 6.08 8.48 7.56
N PHE A 147 5.60 7.99 6.46
CA PHE A 147 6.03 8.38 5.14
C PHE A 147 4.80 8.69 4.27
N GLY A 148 4.91 9.74 3.44
CA GLY A 148 3.90 10.09 2.45
C GLY A 148 4.56 10.41 1.12
N ASP A 149 4.01 9.91 0.00
CA ASP A 149 4.61 10.11 -1.31
C ASP A 149 3.61 10.34 -2.44
N ILE A 150 4.15 10.91 -3.51
CA ILE A 150 3.56 10.94 -4.84
C ILE A 150 4.35 9.96 -5.71
N SER A 151 3.65 8.98 -6.27
CA SER A 151 4.25 7.89 -7.03
C SER A 151 3.81 7.88 -8.49
N ALA A 152 4.71 7.45 -9.38
CA ALA A 152 4.34 6.91 -10.68
C ALA A 152 3.92 5.44 -10.51
N GLU A 153 2.89 5.03 -11.26
CA GLU A 153 2.34 3.70 -11.16
C GLU A 153 2.08 3.09 -12.54
N GLY A 154 2.47 1.83 -12.71
CA GLY A 154 2.20 1.04 -13.91
C GLY A 154 1.60 -0.31 -13.56
N MET A 155 0.69 -0.81 -14.41
CA MET A 155 0.09 -2.12 -14.26
C MET A 155 -0.04 -2.80 -15.61
N ILE A 156 0.40 -4.05 -15.66
CA ILE A 156 0.22 -4.95 -16.80
C ILE A 156 -0.77 -6.03 -16.39
N ARG A 157 -1.68 -6.38 -17.29
CA ARG A 157 -2.59 -7.52 -17.14
C ARG A 157 -2.60 -8.34 -18.41
N TYR A 158 -2.58 -9.65 -18.26
CA TYR A 158 -2.74 -10.62 -19.33
C TYR A 158 -3.82 -11.63 -18.99
N ASP A 159 -4.81 -11.75 -19.87
CA ASP A 159 -5.97 -12.62 -19.72
C ASP A 159 -5.78 -13.89 -20.56
N PHE A 160 -5.63 -15.06 -19.91
CA PHE A 160 -5.45 -16.34 -20.58
C PHE A 160 -6.79 -16.92 -21.02
N ALA A 161 -6.92 -17.22 -22.29
CA ALA A 161 -8.08 -17.92 -22.82
C ALA A 161 -7.75 -19.42 -22.95
N PHE A 162 -8.39 -20.24 -22.13
CA PHE A 162 -8.19 -21.71 -22.14
C PHE A 162 -9.21 -22.45 -23.01
N ALA A 163 -10.29 -21.80 -23.42
CA ALA A 163 -11.27 -22.41 -24.30
C ALA A 163 -10.90 -22.20 -25.77
N ARG A 164 -11.16 -23.24 -26.62
CA ARG A 164 -10.89 -23.19 -28.06
C ARG A 164 -11.65 -22.08 -28.78
N ASP A 165 -12.80 -21.68 -28.25
CA ASP A 165 -13.66 -20.59 -28.72
C ASP A 165 -13.31 -19.22 -28.11
N GLY A 166 -12.32 -19.15 -27.23
CA GLY A 166 -11.91 -17.90 -26.58
C GLY A 166 -12.93 -17.33 -25.59
N SER A 167 -14.03 -18.03 -25.34
CA SER A 167 -15.21 -17.50 -24.64
C SER A 167 -15.06 -17.40 -23.12
N ARG A 168 -14.07 -18.09 -22.53
CA ARG A 168 -13.86 -18.10 -21.07
C ARG A 168 -12.44 -17.74 -20.69
N ASN A 169 -12.28 -16.55 -20.16
CA ASN A 169 -11.06 -16.14 -19.46
C ASN A 169 -11.13 -16.68 -18.02
N LEU A 170 -10.45 -17.80 -17.77
CA LEU A 170 -10.39 -18.44 -16.46
C LEU A 170 -9.25 -17.91 -15.59
N LEU A 171 -8.18 -17.42 -16.19
CA LEU A 171 -6.97 -16.99 -15.49
C LEU A 171 -6.51 -15.65 -16.01
N THR A 172 -6.13 -14.77 -15.10
CA THR A 172 -5.53 -13.46 -15.37
C THR A 172 -4.20 -13.39 -14.62
N ALA A 173 -3.09 -13.11 -15.31
CA ALA A 173 -1.85 -12.70 -14.69
C ALA A 173 -1.79 -11.16 -14.64
N TYR A 174 -1.17 -10.62 -13.61
CA TYR A 174 -0.92 -9.19 -13.51
C TYR A 174 0.40 -8.90 -12.81
N ALA A 175 0.96 -7.76 -13.15
CA ALA A 175 2.08 -7.16 -12.45
C ALA A 175 1.83 -5.66 -12.31
N LYS A 176 2.02 -5.14 -11.10
CA LYS A 176 1.89 -3.73 -10.76
C LYS A 176 3.22 -3.26 -10.18
N LEU A 177 3.70 -2.11 -10.64
CA LEU A 177 4.88 -1.43 -10.14
C LEU A 177 4.49 -0.03 -9.69
N ARG A 178 4.94 0.36 -8.53
CA ARG A 178 4.86 1.71 -7.99
C ARG A 178 6.27 2.23 -7.70
N LEU A 179 6.55 3.43 -8.19
CA LEU A 179 7.82 4.13 -7.98
C LEU A 179 7.53 5.47 -7.31
N PRO A 180 7.77 5.61 -6.01
CA PRO A 180 7.71 6.89 -5.32
C PRO A 180 8.69 7.87 -5.96
N LEU A 181 8.19 9.02 -6.44
CA LEU A 181 9.01 10.06 -7.08
C LEU A 181 9.53 11.05 -6.05
N VAL A 182 8.62 11.54 -5.22
CA VAL A 182 8.91 12.50 -4.17
C VAL A 182 8.04 12.16 -2.96
N GLY A 183 8.61 12.26 -1.79
CA GLY A 183 7.89 12.02 -0.55
C GLY A 183 8.41 12.85 0.60
N VAL A 184 7.71 12.73 1.70
CA VAL A 184 8.05 13.32 2.99
C VAL A 184 8.10 12.18 4.01
N VAL A 185 9.21 12.07 4.70
CA VAL A 185 9.38 11.11 5.79
C VAL A 185 9.45 11.85 7.12
N ASN A 186 8.73 11.33 8.09
CA ASN A 186 8.85 11.72 9.49
C ASN A 186 9.36 10.51 10.27
N TYR A 187 10.51 10.63 10.91
CA TYR A 187 11.17 9.56 11.65
C TYR A 187 11.86 10.10 12.90
N PRO A 188 12.08 9.28 13.94
CA PRO A 188 12.76 9.75 15.13
C PRO A 188 14.23 10.09 14.82
N GLY A 189 14.66 11.30 15.17
CA GLY A 189 16.05 11.73 15.08
C GLY A 189 16.96 10.94 16.02
N PHE A 190 16.49 10.72 17.27
CA PHE A 190 17.05 9.82 18.28
C PHE A 190 15.90 9.31 19.12
N SER A 191 15.72 8.01 19.19
CA SER A 191 14.71 7.39 20.06
C SER A 191 15.27 7.19 21.47
N TYR A 192 15.33 8.25 22.28
CA TYR A 192 15.59 8.11 23.71
C TYR A 192 14.26 7.94 24.45
N MET A 193 14.04 6.77 25.03
CA MET A 193 12.90 6.53 25.90
C MET A 193 13.00 7.23 27.27
N ASP A 194 14.16 7.78 27.62
CA ASP A 194 14.33 8.53 28.88
C ASP A 194 13.41 9.76 29.02
N ASN A 195 12.80 10.17 27.91
CA ASN A 195 11.80 11.25 27.91
C ASN A 195 10.37 10.77 28.17
N PHE A 196 10.11 9.47 28.31
CA PHE A 196 8.81 8.93 28.72
C PHE A 196 8.66 8.97 30.25
N THR A 197 8.73 10.15 30.83
CA THR A 197 8.27 10.37 32.20
C THR A 197 6.74 10.48 32.21
N SER A 198 6.13 10.10 33.32
CA SER A 198 4.69 9.80 33.50
C SER A 198 3.66 10.86 33.09
N ASP A 199 4.08 12.05 32.71
CA ASP A 199 3.19 13.19 32.41
C ASP A 199 3.21 13.60 30.93
N ILE A 200 3.69 12.76 30.03
CA ILE A 200 3.92 13.16 28.65
C ILE A 200 2.74 12.79 27.76
N ASN A 201 2.23 13.80 27.07
CA ASN A 201 1.36 13.60 25.92
C ASN A 201 2.19 12.94 24.79
N LEU A 202 2.03 11.61 24.64
CA LEU A 202 2.75 10.78 23.67
C LEU A 202 2.80 11.41 22.28
N VAL A 203 1.70 12.02 21.85
CA VAL A 203 1.59 12.68 20.53
C VAL A 203 2.51 13.90 20.44
N ASN A 204 2.59 14.73 21.47
CA ASN A 204 3.46 15.90 21.45
C ASN A 204 4.93 15.51 21.48
N THR A 205 5.28 14.48 22.24
CA THR A 205 6.67 13.97 22.26
C THR A 205 7.07 13.38 20.92
N LEU A 206 6.22 12.55 20.31
CA LEU A 206 6.46 12.04 18.97
C LEU A 206 6.62 13.16 17.93
N LEU A 207 5.82 14.22 18.01
CA LEU A 207 5.91 15.35 17.07
C LEU A 207 7.13 16.27 17.32
N SER A 208 7.62 16.40 18.56
CA SER A 208 8.72 17.30 18.91
C SER A 208 10.10 16.67 18.73
N THR A 209 10.23 15.35 18.84
CA THR A 209 11.49 14.61 18.70
C THR A 209 11.73 14.05 17.29
N TYR A 210 10.73 14.12 16.42
CA TYR A 210 10.80 13.60 15.08
C TYR A 210 11.24 14.65 14.08
N GLU A 211 12.12 14.23 13.17
CA GLU A 211 12.55 15.04 12.04
C GLU A 211 11.68 14.76 10.82
N THR A 212 11.26 15.82 10.13
CA THR A 212 10.55 15.74 8.87
C THR A 212 11.45 16.16 7.73
N ARG A 213 11.59 15.28 6.73
CA ARG A 213 12.45 15.54 5.57
C ARG A 213 11.78 15.16 4.26
N GLY A 214 12.02 15.98 3.22
CA GLY A 214 11.72 15.63 1.85
C GLY A 214 12.74 14.64 1.29
N ILE A 215 12.27 13.68 0.51
CA ILE A 215 13.10 12.63 -0.07
C ILE A 215 12.67 12.34 -1.53
N PHE A 216 13.65 12.07 -2.39
CA PHE A 216 13.41 11.69 -3.79
C PHE A 216 13.72 10.22 -3.99
N PHE A 217 12.86 9.52 -4.74
CA PHE A 217 12.98 8.10 -5.05
C PHE A 217 13.24 7.21 -3.82
N PRO A 218 12.39 7.31 -2.78
CA PRO A 218 12.64 6.64 -1.50
C PRO A 218 12.43 5.13 -1.54
N GLY A 219 12.02 4.54 -2.65
CA GLY A 219 11.78 3.10 -2.70
C GLY A 219 11.08 2.61 -3.96
N ALA A 220 10.51 1.44 -3.86
CA ALA A 220 9.70 0.80 -4.89
C ALA A 220 8.72 -0.18 -4.27
N SER A 221 7.59 -0.41 -4.94
CA SER A 221 6.62 -1.45 -4.59
C SER A 221 6.25 -2.26 -5.80
N THR A 222 6.12 -3.57 -5.63
CA THR A 222 5.62 -4.47 -6.67
C THR A 222 4.49 -5.35 -6.14
N ASP A 223 3.54 -5.67 -7.02
CA ASP A 223 2.47 -6.63 -6.75
C ASP A 223 2.28 -7.49 -8.00
N ILE A 224 2.67 -8.76 -7.93
CA ILE A 224 2.64 -9.71 -9.04
C ILE A 224 1.75 -10.87 -8.63
N GLY A 225 0.81 -11.27 -9.50
CA GLY A 225 -0.08 -12.35 -9.12
C GLY A 225 -0.89 -12.95 -10.26
N LEU A 226 -1.61 -13.98 -9.87
CA LEU A 226 -2.57 -14.71 -10.69
C LEU A 226 -3.95 -14.57 -10.10
N ARG A 227 -4.97 -14.41 -10.93
CA ARG A 227 -6.38 -14.33 -10.54
C ARG A 227 -7.19 -15.34 -11.32
N PHE A 228 -7.90 -16.20 -10.60
CA PHE A 228 -8.87 -17.14 -11.16
C PHE A 228 -10.23 -16.50 -11.21
N ASN A 229 -10.83 -16.41 -12.39
CA ASN A 229 -12.15 -15.85 -12.61
C ASN A 229 -13.21 -16.93 -12.34
N LEU A 230 -14.09 -16.70 -11.37
CA LEU A 230 -15.17 -17.61 -11.01
C LEU A 230 -16.39 -17.38 -11.90
N PRO A 231 -17.27 -18.40 -12.09
CA PRO A 231 -18.48 -18.29 -12.91
C PRO A 231 -19.43 -17.16 -12.45
N ASN A 232 -19.43 -16.84 -11.17
CA ASN A 232 -20.25 -15.76 -10.59
C ASN A 232 -19.68 -14.36 -10.82
N GLY A 233 -18.56 -14.23 -11.55
CA GLY A 233 -17.88 -12.97 -11.83
C GLY A 233 -16.93 -12.49 -10.74
N ASN A 234 -16.85 -13.17 -9.60
CA ASN A 234 -15.84 -12.92 -8.57
C ASN A 234 -14.49 -13.52 -8.98
N LYS A 235 -13.41 -13.21 -8.22
CA LYS A 235 -12.08 -13.77 -8.49
C LYS A 235 -11.42 -14.20 -7.19
N ILE A 236 -10.58 -15.24 -7.29
CA ILE A 236 -9.63 -15.61 -6.24
C ILE A 236 -8.24 -15.37 -6.80
N GLY A 237 -7.38 -14.72 -6.03
CA GLY A 237 -6.01 -14.40 -6.42
C GLY A 237 -4.98 -15.01 -5.50
N LEU A 238 -3.80 -15.26 -6.06
CA LEU A 238 -2.58 -15.50 -5.33
C LEU A 238 -1.57 -14.45 -5.80
N SER A 239 -1.01 -13.69 -4.87
CA SER A 239 -0.07 -12.63 -5.20
C SER A 239 1.17 -12.66 -4.31
N TYR A 240 2.28 -12.22 -4.88
CA TYR A 240 3.48 -11.83 -4.17
C TYR A 240 3.60 -10.32 -4.22
N ARG A 241 3.81 -9.71 -3.05
CA ARG A 241 3.96 -8.27 -2.89
C ARG A 241 5.27 -7.97 -2.21
N TRP A 242 5.94 -6.97 -2.73
CA TRP A 242 7.18 -6.45 -2.17
C TRP A 242 7.07 -4.93 -2.07
N ASP A 243 7.29 -4.41 -0.88
CA ASP A 243 7.37 -2.98 -0.61
C ASP A 243 8.75 -2.70 -0.01
N TYR A 244 9.45 -1.76 -0.58
CA TYR A 244 10.75 -1.31 -0.10
C TYR A 244 10.74 0.20 0.06
N LEU A 245 11.14 0.65 1.24
CA LEU A 245 11.31 2.04 1.60
C LEU A 245 12.70 2.26 2.17
N THR A 246 13.39 3.31 1.73
CA THR A 246 14.69 3.69 2.24
C THR A 246 14.77 5.21 2.42
N THR A 247 15.38 5.62 3.51
CA THR A 247 15.67 7.02 3.77
C THR A 247 17.12 7.35 3.50
N ARG A 248 17.74 6.80 2.44
CA ARG A 248 19.16 7.07 2.09
C ARG A 248 19.50 8.53 2.32
N ASN A 249 20.01 8.82 3.49
CA ASN A 249 20.35 10.17 3.87
C ASN A 249 21.88 10.37 3.77
N ARG A 250 22.30 11.55 3.33
CA ARG A 250 23.72 11.94 3.36
C ARG A 250 24.23 12.21 4.79
N GLY A 251 23.48 11.83 5.83
CA GLY A 251 23.82 11.94 7.24
C GLY A 251 23.87 10.58 7.92
N TYR A 252 24.08 10.58 9.24
CA TYR A 252 24.26 9.40 10.09
C TYR A 252 23.03 8.48 10.21
N TYR A 253 21.85 8.91 9.72
CA TYR A 253 20.60 8.18 9.85
C TYR A 253 20.22 7.46 8.58
N ARG A 254 20.06 6.16 8.69
CA ARG A 254 19.51 5.31 7.65
C ARG A 254 18.41 4.42 8.21
N PHE A 255 17.28 4.48 7.56
CA PHE A 255 16.13 3.63 7.81
C PHE A 255 15.78 2.91 6.51
N ASP A 256 15.71 1.60 6.55
CA ASP A 256 15.28 0.77 5.44
C ASP A 256 14.22 -0.19 5.95
N ASN A 257 13.14 -0.34 5.21
CA ASN A 257 12.10 -1.35 5.44
C ASN A 257 11.84 -2.11 4.17
N ALA A 258 11.84 -3.42 4.25
CA ALA A 258 11.36 -4.29 3.19
C ALA A 258 10.27 -5.22 3.74
N PHE A 259 9.11 -5.22 3.09
CA PHE A 259 8.02 -6.14 3.37
C PHE A 259 7.82 -7.06 2.18
N HIS A 260 7.92 -8.35 2.40
CA HIS A 260 7.63 -9.40 1.43
C HIS A 260 6.38 -10.13 1.88
N SER A 261 5.37 -10.25 1.02
CA SER A 261 4.12 -10.93 1.37
C SER A 261 3.67 -11.87 0.27
N VAL A 262 3.22 -13.06 0.67
CA VAL A 262 2.45 -13.96 -0.20
C VAL A 262 1.02 -13.95 0.30
N VAL A 263 0.09 -13.57 -0.57
CA VAL A 263 -1.29 -13.25 -0.18
C VAL A 263 -2.27 -14.04 -1.03
N VAL A 264 -3.32 -14.57 -0.39
CA VAL A 264 -4.53 -15.06 -1.06
C VAL A 264 -5.56 -13.95 -1.00
N ASP A 265 -6.02 -13.49 -2.16
CA ASP A 265 -6.95 -12.38 -2.35
C ASP A 265 -8.32 -12.87 -2.85
N PHE A 266 -9.38 -12.26 -2.35
CA PHE A 266 -10.76 -12.47 -2.79
C PHE A 266 -11.31 -11.17 -3.38
N PHE A 267 -11.74 -11.21 -4.65
CA PHE A 267 -12.29 -10.07 -5.36
C PHE A 267 -13.78 -10.26 -5.58
N PHE A 268 -14.56 -9.34 -5.08
CA PHE A 268 -16.01 -9.31 -5.21
C PHE A 268 -16.42 -8.23 -6.20
N LYS A 269 -17.15 -8.61 -7.24
CA LYS A 269 -17.77 -7.67 -8.17
C LYS A 269 -19.08 -7.16 -7.60
N LEU A 270 -19.15 -5.87 -7.24
CA LEU A 270 -20.30 -5.30 -6.54
C LEU A 270 -21.48 -4.98 -7.46
N ASN A 271 -21.23 -4.56 -8.70
CA ASN A 271 -22.29 -4.26 -9.66
C ASN A 271 -22.47 -5.43 -10.64
N ARG A 272 -23.42 -6.28 -10.33
CA ARG A 272 -23.92 -7.27 -11.28
C ARG A 272 -24.87 -6.55 -12.25
N SER A 273 -24.64 -6.68 -13.56
CA SER A 273 -25.71 -6.39 -14.51
C SER A 273 -26.86 -7.34 -14.21
N VAL A 274 -27.97 -6.81 -13.73
CA VAL A 274 -29.24 -7.58 -13.73
C VAL A 274 -29.53 -7.87 -15.20
N ARG A 275 -29.44 -9.15 -15.58
CA ARG A 275 -29.89 -9.65 -16.89
C ARG A 275 -31.39 -9.75 -16.87
#